data_9aa194063d2295c20e862af1971948f8
#
_entry.id   9aa194063d2295c20e862af1971948f8
#
_cell.length_a   1.000
_cell.length_b   1.000
_cell.length_c   1.000
_cell.angle_alpha   90.00
_cell.angle_beta   90.00
_cell.angle_gamma   90.00
#
_symmetry.space_group_name_H-M   'P 1'
#
loop_
_entity.id
_entity.type
_entity.pdbx_description
1 polymer ?
#
loop_
_entity_poly.entity_id
_entity_poly.type
_entity_poly.pdbx_seq_one_letter_code
_entity_poly.pdbx_strand_id
1 'polypeptide(L)'
;MSLAFAFDLLLLATLLALAWQILWARDLFKAVVLFMAFGLLMALAWVRLRAPDIALAEAAIGAGLTGALLLDAVGHLDVARNGATTREPSSSSAEEE
;
A
#
# COMPACT_ATOMS: atom_id res chain seq x y z
N MET A 1 18.45 -5.57 29.67
CA MET A 1 17.43 -5.40 28.65
C MET A 1 17.58 -6.47 27.61
N SER A 2 16.49 -7.12 27.27
CA SER A 2 16.54 -8.26 26.39
C SER A 2 16.57 -7.85 24.93
N LEU A 3 17.12 -8.71 24.08
CA LEU A 3 17.11 -8.57 22.63
C LEU A 3 15.68 -8.39 22.10
N ALA A 4 14.72 -9.05 22.77
CA ALA A 4 13.30 -8.95 22.43
C ALA A 4 12.76 -7.52 22.59
N PHE A 5 13.18 -6.82 23.63
CA PHE A 5 12.77 -5.43 23.85
C PHE A 5 13.33 -4.51 22.77
N ALA A 6 14.58 -4.71 22.38
CA ALA A 6 15.18 -3.95 21.28
C ALA A 6 14.45 -4.20 19.96
N PHE A 7 14.07 -5.44 19.69
CA PHE A 7 13.30 -5.81 18.51
C PHE A 7 11.92 -5.12 18.51
N ASP A 8 11.25 -5.12 19.66
CA ASP A 8 9.93 -4.49 19.78
C ASP A 8 9.99 -2.97 19.53
N LEU A 9 11.02 -2.32 20.05
CA LEU A 9 11.24 -0.90 19.80
C LEU A 9 11.54 -0.62 18.33
N LEU A 10 12.35 -1.45 17.71
CA LEU A 10 12.66 -1.32 16.28
C LEU A 10 11.40 -1.50 15.44
N LEU A 11 10.59 -2.51 15.76
CA LEU A 11 9.34 -2.77 15.07
C LEU A 11 8.39 -1.59 15.19
N LEU A 12 8.23 -1.06 16.41
CA LEU A 12 7.38 0.11 16.65
C LEU A 12 7.86 1.32 15.86
N ALA A 13 9.16 1.60 15.91
CA ALA A 13 9.74 2.73 15.19
C ALA A 13 9.53 2.61 13.67
N THR A 14 9.70 1.39 13.13
CA THR A 14 9.51 1.13 11.70
C THR A 14 8.04 1.32 11.30
N LEU A 15 7.10 0.82 12.12
CA LEU A 15 5.67 1.00 11.87
C LEU A 15 5.28 2.48 11.86
N LEU A 16 5.78 3.24 12.82
CA LEU A 16 5.50 4.68 12.89
C LEU A 16 6.11 5.42 11.69
N ALA A 17 7.32 5.06 11.29
CA ALA A 17 7.97 5.66 10.13
C ALA A 17 7.21 5.36 8.84
N LEU A 18 6.76 4.13 8.65
CA LEU A 18 5.97 3.75 7.48
C LEU A 18 4.62 4.47 7.47
N ALA A 19 3.95 4.54 8.61
CA ALA A 19 2.68 5.26 8.72
C ALA A 19 2.84 6.72 8.33
N TRP A 20 3.90 7.34 8.79
CA TRP A 20 4.21 8.73 8.44
C TRP A 20 4.45 8.89 6.94
N GLN A 21 5.24 8.00 6.36
CA GLN A 21 5.52 8.02 4.91
C GLN A 21 4.27 7.80 4.07
N ILE A 22 3.38 6.91 4.49
CA ILE A 22 2.12 6.66 3.78
C ILE A 22 1.26 7.93 3.74
N LEU A 23 1.16 8.63 4.87
CA LEU A 23 0.36 9.86 4.96
C LEU A 23 0.90 10.98 4.07
N TRP A 24 2.22 11.03 3.86
CA TRP A 24 2.86 12.06 3.05
C TRP A 24 3.16 11.61 1.62
N ALA A 25 2.80 10.38 1.26
CA ALA A 25 3.05 9.87 -0.08
C ALA A 25 2.15 10.58 -1.10
N ARG A 26 2.76 11.16 -2.12
CA ARG A 26 2.04 11.82 -3.22
C ARG A 26 1.69 10.84 -4.34
N ASP A 27 2.53 9.85 -4.54
CA ASP A 27 2.33 8.80 -5.54
C ASP A 27 1.44 7.72 -4.94
N LEU A 28 0.30 7.47 -5.57
CA LEU A 28 -0.67 6.49 -5.11
C LEU A 28 -0.10 5.06 -5.14
N PHE A 29 0.67 4.72 -6.18
CA PHE A 29 1.33 3.42 -6.28
C PHE A 29 2.30 3.21 -5.12
N LYS A 30 3.13 4.20 -4.83
CA LYS A 30 4.06 4.15 -3.71
C LYS A 30 3.33 4.00 -2.38
N ALA A 31 2.22 4.73 -2.20
CA ALA A 31 1.40 4.65 -0.99
C ALA A 31 0.84 3.24 -0.79
N VAL A 32 0.37 2.58 -1.85
CA VAL A 32 -0.16 1.21 -1.80
C VAL A 32 0.93 0.22 -1.40
N VAL A 33 2.11 0.31 -2.01
CA VAL A 33 3.23 -0.58 -1.69
C VAL A 33 3.69 -0.39 -0.25
N LEU A 34 3.77 0.85 0.23
CA LEU A 34 4.10 1.15 1.62
C LEU A 34 3.03 0.60 2.57
N PHE A 35 1.76 0.69 2.19
CA PHE A 35 0.66 0.13 2.98
C PHE A 35 0.76 -1.40 3.09
N MET A 36 1.11 -2.08 2.00
CA MET A 36 1.35 -3.52 2.03
C MET A 36 2.48 -3.89 2.98
N ALA A 37 3.59 -3.16 2.92
CA ALA A 37 4.72 -3.36 3.82
C ALA A 37 4.31 -3.10 5.28
N PHE A 38 3.53 -2.07 5.53
CA PHE A 38 2.98 -1.76 6.85
C PHE A 38 2.14 -2.92 7.38
N GLY A 39 1.24 -3.48 6.54
CA GLY A 39 0.41 -4.63 6.92
C GLY A 39 1.22 -5.86 7.28
N LEU A 40 2.29 -6.13 6.51
CA LEU A 40 3.19 -7.26 6.81
C LEU A 40 3.93 -7.07 8.12
N LEU A 41 4.39 -5.85 8.41
CA LEU A 41 5.04 -5.55 9.69
C LEU A 41 4.05 -5.62 10.85
N MET A 42 2.80 -5.22 10.61
CA MET A 42 1.73 -5.37 11.60
C MET A 42 1.48 -6.85 11.90
N ALA A 43 1.49 -7.71 10.87
CA ALA A 43 1.39 -9.15 11.05
C ALA A 43 2.53 -9.68 11.92
N LEU A 44 3.74 -9.17 11.72
CA LEU A 44 4.90 -9.53 12.54
C LEU A 44 4.69 -9.11 14.01
N ALA A 45 4.05 -7.96 14.24
CA ALA A 45 3.69 -7.53 15.59
C ALA A 45 2.73 -8.52 16.25
N TRP A 46 1.75 -9.06 15.50
CA TRP A 46 0.85 -10.09 16.02
C TRP A 46 1.59 -11.36 16.40
N VAL A 47 2.58 -11.77 15.63
CA VAL A 47 3.43 -12.92 15.98
C VAL A 47 4.15 -12.66 17.31
N ARG A 48 4.65 -11.45 17.52
CA ARG A 48 5.28 -11.08 18.79
C ARG A 48 4.33 -11.15 19.96
N LEU A 49 3.05 -10.89 19.76
CA LEU A 49 2.00 -10.99 20.78
C LEU A 49 1.49 -12.43 20.96
N ARG A 50 2.16 -13.41 20.35
CA ARG A 50 1.79 -14.83 20.40
C ARG A 50 0.42 -15.12 19.78
N ALA A 51 0.09 -14.39 18.72
CA ALA A 51 -1.15 -14.57 17.99
C ALA A 51 -0.84 -14.86 16.51
N PRO A 52 -0.21 -16.01 16.18
CA PRO A 52 0.17 -16.32 14.80
C PRO A 52 -1.04 -16.49 13.87
N ASP A 53 -2.18 -16.94 14.38
CA ASP A 53 -3.40 -17.10 13.59
C ASP A 53 -3.89 -15.74 13.07
N ILE A 54 -3.86 -14.72 13.93
CA ILE A 54 -4.23 -13.35 13.56
C ILE A 54 -3.18 -12.78 12.60
N ALA A 55 -1.90 -13.10 12.81
CA ALA A 55 -0.82 -12.66 11.91
C ALA A 55 -1.02 -13.17 10.50
N LEU A 56 -1.39 -14.44 10.34
CA LEU A 56 -1.66 -15.04 9.04
C LEU A 56 -2.86 -14.41 8.36
N ALA A 57 -3.94 -14.16 9.09
CA ALA A 57 -5.12 -13.49 8.58
C ALA A 57 -4.80 -12.05 8.14
N GLU A 58 -4.03 -11.32 8.95
CA GLU A 58 -3.60 -9.96 8.63
C GLU A 58 -2.75 -9.93 7.36
N ALA A 59 -1.78 -10.83 7.26
CA ALA A 59 -0.91 -10.90 6.08
C ALA A 59 -1.68 -11.28 4.82
N ALA A 60 -2.59 -12.26 4.93
CA ALA A 60 -3.35 -12.74 3.78
C ALA A 60 -4.38 -11.72 3.29
N ILE A 61 -5.10 -11.08 4.18
CA ILE A 61 -6.19 -10.15 3.84
C ILE A 61 -5.66 -8.72 3.72
N GLY A 62 -4.94 -8.25 4.73
CA GLY A 62 -4.47 -6.87 4.77
C GLY A 62 -3.42 -6.56 3.72
N ALA A 63 -2.35 -7.33 3.66
CA ALA A 63 -1.28 -7.09 2.69
C ALA A 63 -1.55 -7.81 1.37
N GLY A 64 -2.08 -9.04 1.42
CA GLY A 64 -2.33 -9.84 0.23
C GLY A 64 -3.53 -9.37 -0.57
N LEU A 65 -4.73 -9.66 -0.06
CA LEU A 65 -5.96 -9.38 -0.80
C LEU A 65 -6.20 -7.88 -0.97
N THR A 66 -6.14 -7.11 0.11
CA THR A 66 -6.35 -5.66 0.06
C THR A 66 -5.29 -4.97 -0.78
N GLY A 67 -4.03 -5.38 -0.62
CA GLY A 67 -2.93 -4.84 -1.42
C GLY A 67 -3.11 -5.11 -2.91
N ALA A 68 -3.48 -6.33 -3.27
CA ALA A 68 -3.72 -6.69 -4.66
C ALA A 68 -4.88 -5.89 -5.26
N LEU A 69 -5.98 -5.72 -4.52
CA LEU A 69 -7.12 -4.92 -4.96
C LEU A 69 -6.76 -3.45 -5.12
N LEU A 70 -5.96 -2.90 -4.22
CA LEU A 70 -5.52 -1.51 -4.32
C LEU A 70 -4.59 -1.30 -5.51
N LEU A 71 -3.69 -2.23 -5.80
CA LEU A 71 -2.82 -2.15 -6.97
C LEU A 71 -3.63 -2.23 -8.27
N ASP A 72 -4.64 -3.09 -8.31
CA ASP A 72 -5.54 -3.18 -9.45
C ASP A 72 -6.30 -1.87 -9.66
N ALA A 73 -6.81 -1.28 -8.58
CA ALA A 73 -7.50 0.01 -8.63
C ALA A 73 -6.58 1.13 -9.15
N VAL A 74 -5.33 1.17 -8.69
CA VAL A 74 -4.33 2.14 -9.17
C VAL A 74 -4.08 1.96 -10.66
N GLY A 75 -3.94 0.71 -11.13
CA GLY A 75 -3.77 0.41 -12.54
C GLY A 75 -4.94 0.89 -13.40
N HIS A 76 -6.16 0.69 -12.93
CA HIS A 76 -7.37 1.14 -13.62
C HIS A 76 -7.46 2.66 -13.68
N LEU A 77 -7.12 3.37 -12.61
CA LEU A 77 -7.10 4.83 -12.59
C LEU A 77 -6.08 5.39 -13.59
N ASP A 78 -4.91 4.74 -13.68
CA ASP A 78 -3.85 5.16 -14.59
C ASP A 78 -4.27 4.98 -16.05
N VAL A 79 -4.88 3.86 -16.39
CA VAL A 79 -5.41 3.58 -17.72
C VAL A 79 -6.53 4.57 -18.08
N ALA A 80 -7.46 4.84 -17.19
CA ALA A 80 -8.53 5.80 -17.39
C ALA A 80 -8.00 7.20 -17.62
N ARG A 81 -6.98 7.60 -16.86
CA ARG A 81 -6.33 8.91 -17.01
C ARG A 81 -5.63 9.04 -18.35
N ASN A 82 -4.89 8.03 -18.77
CA ASN A 82 -4.22 8.01 -20.07
C ASN A 82 -5.22 7.99 -21.22
N GLY A 83 -6.31 7.25 -21.10
CA GLY A 83 -7.39 7.20 -22.09
C GLY A 83 -8.07 8.55 -22.28
N ALA A 84 -8.33 9.28 -21.19
CA ALA A 84 -8.92 10.60 -21.25
C ALA A 84 -7.99 11.59 -21.94
N THR A 85 -6.68 11.52 -21.68
CA THR A 85 -5.68 12.39 -22.30
C THR A 85 -5.56 12.14 -23.79
N THR A 86 -5.70 10.89 -24.24
CA THR A 86 -5.61 10.54 -25.66
C THR A 86 -6.86 10.91 -26.46
N ARG A 87 -8.01 11.00 -25.81
CA ARG A 87 -9.28 11.33 -26.49
C ARG A 87 -9.40 12.79 -26.87
N GLU A 88 -8.83 13.71 -26.11
CA GLU A 88 -8.92 15.15 -26.37
C GLU A 88 -8.37 15.56 -27.73
N PRO A 89 -7.15 15.14 -28.15
CA PRO A 89 -6.63 15.55 -29.46
C PRO A 89 -7.44 15.01 -30.64
N SER A 90 -8.03 13.82 -30.52
CA SER A 90 -8.80 13.24 -31.63
C SER A 90 -10.17 13.90 -31.79
N SER A 91 -10.79 14.40 -30.75
CA SER A 91 -12.06 15.12 -30.86
C SER A 91 -11.90 16.49 -31.48
N SER A 92 -10.79 17.19 -31.24
CA SER A 92 -10.52 18.50 -31.83
C SER A 92 -10.23 18.42 -33.33
N SER A 93 -9.57 17.35 -33.76
CA SER A 93 -9.31 17.15 -35.20
C SER A 93 -10.55 16.74 -35.96
N ALA A 94 -11.51 16.09 -35.35
CA ALA A 94 -12.79 15.73 -35.97
C ALA A 94 -13.70 16.95 -36.14
N GLU A 95 -13.61 17.95 -35.28
CA GLU A 95 -14.40 19.17 -35.38
C GLU A 95 -13.91 20.12 -36.47
N GLU A 96 -12.63 20.02 -36.85
CA GLU A 96 -12.04 20.85 -37.92
C GLU A 96 -12.41 20.37 -39.34
N GLU A 97 -12.86 19.15 -39.51
CA GLU A 97 -13.33 18.57 -40.74
C GLU A 97 -14.84 18.80 -40.94
#